data_d06a696ebef0c15ffd673f8712634324
#
_entry.id   d06a696ebef0c15ffd673f8712634324
#
_cell.length_a   1.000
_cell.length_b   1.000
_cell.length_c   1.000
_cell.angle_alpha   90.00
_cell.angle_beta   90.00
_cell.angle_gamma   90.00
#
_symmetry.space_group_name_H-M   'P 1'
#
loop_
_entity.id
_entity.type
_entity.pdbx_description
1 polymer ?
#
loop_
_entity_poly.entity_id
_entity_poly.type
_entity_poly.pdbx_seq_one_letter_code
_entity_poly.pdbx_strand_id
1 'polypeptide(L)'
;FIVESVGTLTEQSKRGHLFYNGLVRNGILLYDNGGHVPRDCARSDPLRALEGAVAGFEKYFPDAVNLLYSVTTRLLPAENYRQSARRLHEACDKFYRTVWTVHTNHSPGTLPLDELGGLVKRYSREFAEIFPCHDDFEAESYELLCRAPKETRRGVFRYTRERLGYMLRGTEALRVLTQRICAERIGFYTELA
;
A
#
# COMPACT_ATOMS: atom_id res chain seq x y z
N PHE A 1 -7.79 -8.98 -8.29
CA PHE A 1 -7.36 -9.42 -9.63
C PHE A 1 -6.94 -8.22 -10.44
N ILE A 2 -5.80 -8.33 -11.14
CA ILE A 2 -5.37 -7.38 -12.16
C ILE A 2 -5.67 -8.03 -13.51
N VAL A 3 -6.45 -7.36 -14.35
CA VAL A 3 -6.78 -7.83 -15.70
C VAL A 3 -6.07 -6.93 -16.69
N GLU A 4 -5.18 -7.51 -17.47
CA GLU A 4 -4.40 -6.80 -18.48
C GLU A 4 -4.46 -7.54 -19.81
N SER A 5 -4.35 -6.80 -20.91
CA SER A 5 -4.26 -7.42 -22.23
C SER A 5 -2.87 -8.04 -22.45
N VAL A 6 -2.81 -9.11 -23.22
CA VAL A 6 -1.53 -9.71 -23.64
C VAL A 6 -0.66 -8.71 -24.39
N GLY A 7 -1.28 -7.80 -25.17
CA GLY A 7 -0.58 -6.70 -25.85
C GLY A 7 0.12 -5.76 -24.86
N THR A 8 -0.59 -5.30 -23.83
CA THR A 8 -0.02 -4.46 -22.75
C THR A 8 1.12 -5.19 -22.05
N LEU A 9 0.91 -6.45 -21.64
CA LEU A 9 1.93 -7.26 -20.99
C LEU A 9 3.21 -7.35 -21.86
N THR A 10 3.06 -7.67 -23.14
CA THR A 10 4.17 -7.80 -24.08
C THR A 10 4.92 -6.49 -24.30
N GLU A 11 4.19 -5.39 -24.52
CA GLU A 11 4.77 -4.07 -24.76
C GLU A 11 5.54 -3.56 -23.53
N GLN A 12 4.94 -3.64 -22.35
CA GLN A 12 5.55 -3.17 -21.11
C GLN A 12 6.75 -4.05 -20.71
N SER A 13 6.70 -5.36 -20.94
CA SER A 13 7.85 -6.24 -20.72
C SER A 13 8.99 -5.94 -21.66
N LYS A 14 8.73 -5.66 -22.95
CA LYS A 14 9.74 -5.22 -23.91
C LYS A 14 10.38 -3.87 -23.54
N ARG A 15 9.61 -2.98 -22.89
CA ARG A 15 10.10 -1.71 -22.37
C ARG A 15 10.88 -1.83 -21.04
N GLY A 16 11.00 -3.02 -20.49
CA GLY A 16 11.72 -3.25 -19.23
C GLY A 16 10.95 -2.84 -17.98
N HIS A 17 9.62 -2.70 -18.05
CA HIS A 17 8.81 -2.28 -16.90
C HIS A 17 8.87 -3.32 -15.79
N LEU A 18 9.29 -2.89 -14.59
CA LEU A 18 9.63 -3.75 -13.47
C LEU A 18 8.51 -4.73 -13.08
N PHE A 19 7.28 -4.22 -12.96
CA PHE A 19 6.11 -5.02 -12.59
C PHE A 19 5.82 -6.12 -13.62
N TYR A 20 5.75 -5.76 -14.90
CA TYR A 20 5.41 -6.71 -15.97
C TYR A 20 6.53 -7.71 -16.21
N ASN A 21 7.79 -7.31 -16.09
CA ASN A 21 8.92 -8.22 -16.11
C ASN A 21 8.87 -9.22 -14.95
N GLY A 22 8.47 -8.75 -13.76
CA GLY A 22 8.26 -9.62 -12.61
C GLY A 22 7.16 -10.66 -12.86
N LEU A 23 6.06 -10.28 -13.48
CA LEU A 23 4.98 -11.20 -13.86
C LEU A 23 5.45 -12.27 -14.85
N VAL A 24 6.17 -11.87 -15.90
CA VAL A 24 6.63 -12.81 -16.94
C VAL A 24 7.70 -13.77 -16.41
N ARG A 25 8.62 -13.29 -15.56
CA ARG A 25 9.73 -14.10 -15.05
C ARG A 25 9.36 -15.01 -13.89
N ASN A 26 8.48 -14.54 -13.00
CA ASN A 26 8.20 -15.19 -11.73
C ASN A 26 6.73 -15.61 -11.59
N GLY A 27 5.89 -15.25 -12.56
CA GLY A 27 4.48 -15.63 -12.57
C GLY A 27 4.30 -17.11 -12.82
N ILE A 28 3.24 -17.70 -12.25
CA ILE A 28 2.83 -19.08 -12.55
C ILE A 28 1.77 -19.01 -13.64
N LEU A 29 2.08 -19.61 -14.79
CA LEU A 29 1.12 -19.73 -15.88
C LEU A 29 0.07 -20.80 -15.52
N LEU A 30 -1.16 -20.38 -15.27
CA LEU A 30 -2.25 -21.28 -14.91
C LEU A 30 -2.96 -21.86 -16.14
N TYR A 31 -3.02 -21.11 -17.22
CA TYR A 31 -3.66 -21.51 -18.46
C TYR A 31 -3.06 -20.78 -19.66
N ASP A 32 -2.81 -21.50 -20.74
CA ASP A 32 -2.39 -20.95 -22.03
C ASP A 32 -3.14 -21.67 -23.15
N ASN A 33 -3.72 -20.90 -24.08
CA ASN A 33 -4.36 -21.43 -25.28
C ASN A 33 -3.36 -21.67 -26.44
N GLY A 34 -2.06 -21.60 -26.15
CA GLY A 34 -0.97 -21.90 -27.10
C GLY A 34 -0.53 -20.73 -27.97
N GLY A 35 -1.02 -19.52 -27.74
CA GLY A 35 -0.80 -18.44 -28.69
C GLY A 35 0.13 -17.30 -28.30
N HIS A 36 0.31 -16.96 -27.03
CA HIS A 36 0.73 -15.58 -26.76
C HIS A 36 1.44 -15.34 -25.42
N VAL A 37 2.27 -16.24 -24.94
CA VAL A 37 3.08 -15.97 -23.74
C VAL A 37 4.27 -15.10 -24.14
N PRO A 38 4.45 -13.91 -23.54
CA PRO A 38 5.65 -13.11 -23.74
C PRO A 38 6.87 -13.90 -23.25
N ARG A 39 7.79 -14.26 -24.15
CA ARG A 39 9.01 -15.00 -23.80
C ARG A 39 10.20 -14.09 -23.58
N ASP A 40 10.17 -12.88 -24.14
CA ASP A 40 11.25 -11.93 -24.10
C ASP A 40 10.92 -10.75 -23.18
N CYS A 41 11.67 -10.65 -22.10
CA CYS A 41 11.68 -9.47 -21.22
C CYS A 41 12.97 -8.70 -21.41
N ALA A 42 12.90 -7.41 -21.70
CA ALA A 42 14.06 -6.55 -21.60
C ALA A 42 14.61 -6.57 -20.15
N ARG A 43 15.89 -6.27 -19.98
CA ARG A 43 16.42 -5.99 -18.64
C ARG A 43 15.66 -4.79 -18.08
N SER A 44 15.27 -4.85 -16.81
CA SER A 44 14.73 -3.68 -16.12
C SER A 44 15.80 -2.59 -16.10
N ASP A 45 15.44 -1.41 -16.55
CA ASP A 45 16.30 -0.25 -16.52
C ASP A 45 16.34 0.31 -15.08
N PRO A 46 17.50 0.30 -14.40
CA PRO A 46 17.60 0.78 -13.01
C PRO A 46 17.21 2.25 -12.88
N LEU A 47 17.55 3.08 -13.87
CA LEU A 47 17.23 4.50 -13.85
C LEU A 47 15.70 4.72 -13.87
N ARG A 48 14.99 4.04 -14.74
CA ARG A 48 13.52 4.07 -14.78
C ARG A 48 12.90 3.49 -13.52
N ALA A 49 13.50 2.44 -12.96
CA ALA A 49 13.04 1.88 -11.71
C ALA A 49 13.17 2.88 -10.56
N LEU A 50 14.28 3.62 -10.51
CA LEU A 50 14.52 4.70 -9.55
C LEU A 50 13.51 5.85 -9.74
N GLU A 51 13.37 6.37 -10.95
CA GLU A 51 12.41 7.45 -11.25
C GLU A 51 10.99 7.09 -10.84
N GLY A 52 10.54 5.88 -11.17
CA GLY A 52 9.20 5.40 -10.81
C GLY A 52 9.03 5.19 -9.31
N ALA A 53 10.07 4.72 -8.61
CA ALA A 53 10.05 4.56 -7.16
C ALA A 53 9.97 5.91 -6.44
N VAL A 54 10.79 6.88 -6.85
CA VAL A 54 10.76 8.26 -6.30
C VAL A 54 9.40 8.91 -6.56
N ALA A 55 8.91 8.86 -7.80
CA ALA A 55 7.60 9.41 -8.15
C ALA A 55 6.46 8.75 -7.35
N GLY A 56 6.52 7.43 -7.14
CA GLY A 56 5.56 6.70 -6.31
C GLY A 56 5.58 7.13 -4.84
N PHE A 57 6.77 7.35 -4.29
CA PHE A 57 6.94 7.84 -2.92
C PHE A 57 6.38 9.26 -2.78
N GLU A 58 6.78 10.17 -3.65
CA GLU A 58 6.33 11.58 -3.63
C GLU A 58 4.83 11.73 -3.83
N LYS A 59 4.22 10.84 -4.61
CA LYS A 59 2.79 10.86 -4.90
C LYS A 59 1.91 10.54 -3.70
N TYR A 60 2.32 9.61 -2.84
CA TYR A 60 1.43 9.08 -1.80
C TYR A 60 1.88 9.40 -0.38
N PHE A 61 3.19 9.35 -0.10
CA PHE A 61 3.70 9.47 1.27
C PHE A 61 3.42 10.82 1.94
N PRO A 62 3.67 11.98 1.28
CA PRO A 62 3.40 13.27 1.89
C PRO A 62 1.93 13.47 2.25
N ASP A 63 1.04 13.04 1.37
CA ASP A 63 -0.40 13.10 1.61
C ASP A 63 -0.82 12.25 2.80
N ALA A 64 -0.26 11.03 2.94
CA ALA A 64 -0.52 10.16 4.09
C ALA A 64 -0.09 10.81 5.40
N VAL A 65 1.10 11.44 5.42
CA VAL A 65 1.61 12.18 6.58
C VAL A 65 0.69 13.36 6.93
N ASN A 66 0.23 14.12 5.94
CA ASN A 66 -0.68 15.24 6.15
C ASN A 66 -2.04 14.79 6.73
N LEU A 67 -2.57 13.66 6.25
CA LEU A 67 -3.80 13.07 6.80
C LEU A 67 -3.61 12.69 8.28
N LEU A 68 -2.53 12.00 8.60
CA LEU A 68 -2.18 11.60 9.97
C LEU A 68 -1.99 12.81 10.88
N TYR A 69 -1.27 13.84 10.42
CA TYR A 69 -1.11 15.09 11.13
C TYR A 69 -2.44 15.79 11.42
N SER A 70 -3.37 15.80 10.47
CA SER A 70 -4.71 16.38 10.64
C SER A 70 -5.52 15.67 11.73
N VAL A 71 -5.32 14.37 11.91
CA VAL A 71 -5.97 13.59 12.97
C VAL A 71 -5.45 14.02 14.34
N THR A 72 -4.14 14.06 14.50
CA THR A 72 -3.51 14.35 15.80
C THR A 72 -3.73 15.79 16.26
N THR A 73 -3.71 16.75 15.33
CA THR A 73 -3.74 18.19 15.66
C THR A 73 -5.14 18.79 15.68
N ARG A 74 -6.10 18.21 14.96
CA ARG A 74 -7.44 18.82 14.80
C ARG A 74 -8.57 17.91 15.22
N LEU A 75 -8.60 16.67 14.68
CA LEU A 75 -9.79 15.83 14.80
C LEU A 75 -9.90 15.14 16.16
N LEU A 76 -8.80 14.64 16.70
CA LEU A 76 -8.79 14.02 18.02
C LEU A 76 -9.04 15.03 19.15
N PRO A 77 -8.42 16.23 19.17
CA PRO A 77 -8.76 17.26 20.14
C PRO A 77 -10.19 17.73 20.07
N ALA A 78 -10.81 17.71 18.88
CA ALA A 78 -12.23 18.04 18.68
C ALA A 78 -13.16 16.84 18.91
N GLU A 79 -12.65 15.71 19.41
CA GLU A 79 -13.40 14.46 19.66
C GLU A 79 -14.19 13.94 18.44
N ASN A 80 -13.73 14.29 17.23
CA ASN A 80 -14.35 13.85 15.99
C ASN A 80 -13.84 12.45 15.58
N TYR A 81 -14.17 11.46 16.40
CA TYR A 81 -13.63 10.10 16.29
C TYR A 81 -13.93 9.41 14.96
N ARG A 82 -15.13 9.59 14.43
CA ARG A 82 -15.51 9.01 13.14
C ARG A 82 -14.67 9.58 11.99
N GLN A 83 -14.51 10.90 11.95
CA GLN A 83 -13.69 11.54 10.91
C GLN A 83 -12.21 11.19 11.09
N SER A 84 -11.74 11.06 12.33
CA SER A 84 -10.40 10.57 12.65
C SER A 84 -10.17 9.17 12.07
N ALA A 85 -11.09 8.22 12.29
CA ALA A 85 -10.97 6.86 11.74
C ALA A 85 -10.93 6.86 10.20
N ARG A 86 -11.76 7.69 9.54
CA ARG A 86 -11.73 7.82 8.08
C ARG A 86 -10.39 8.35 7.58
N ARG A 87 -9.83 9.37 8.23
CA ARG A 87 -8.51 9.92 7.86
C ARG A 87 -7.36 8.96 8.14
N LEU A 88 -7.44 8.17 9.23
CA LEU A 88 -6.48 7.11 9.49
C LEU A 88 -6.55 6.00 8.43
N HIS A 89 -7.76 5.60 8.03
CA HIS A 89 -7.93 4.67 6.90
C HIS A 89 -7.28 5.21 5.62
N GLU A 90 -7.58 6.46 5.23
CA GLU A 90 -7.01 7.10 4.05
C GLU A 90 -5.48 7.19 4.12
N ALA A 91 -4.93 7.47 5.31
CA ALA A 91 -3.48 7.49 5.54
C ALA A 91 -2.86 6.10 5.37
N CYS A 92 -3.46 5.06 5.97
CA CYS A 92 -3.00 3.68 5.84
C CYS A 92 -3.03 3.22 4.37
N ASP A 93 -4.13 3.50 3.65
CA ASP A 93 -4.24 3.19 2.21
C ASP A 93 -3.08 3.80 1.42
N LYS A 94 -2.79 5.09 1.65
CA LYS A 94 -1.69 5.78 0.97
C LYS A 94 -0.31 5.25 1.37
N PHE A 95 -0.07 4.90 2.64
CA PHE A 95 1.18 4.28 3.07
C PHE A 95 1.41 2.93 2.39
N TYR A 96 0.41 2.07 2.36
CA TYR A 96 0.51 0.78 1.67
C TYR A 96 0.73 0.96 0.16
N ARG A 97 0.04 1.92 -0.48
CA ARG A 97 0.27 2.27 -1.89
C ARG A 97 1.67 2.78 -2.14
N THR A 98 2.23 3.56 -1.21
CA THR A 98 3.63 4.01 -1.30
C THR A 98 4.57 2.81 -1.40
N VAL A 99 4.46 1.87 -0.44
CA VAL A 99 5.31 0.66 -0.44
C VAL A 99 5.15 -0.12 -1.73
N TRP A 100 3.91 -0.41 -2.12
CA TRP A 100 3.66 -1.17 -3.34
C TRP A 100 4.25 -0.49 -4.58
N THR A 101 4.00 0.82 -4.78
CA THR A 101 4.44 1.55 -5.98
C THR A 101 5.95 1.67 -6.04
N VAL A 102 6.61 1.95 -4.90
CA VAL A 102 8.08 2.01 -4.81
C VAL A 102 8.74 0.69 -5.22
N HIS A 103 8.13 -0.45 -4.86
CA HIS A 103 8.70 -1.76 -5.15
C HIS A 103 8.35 -2.30 -6.55
N THR A 104 7.23 -1.86 -7.12
CA THR A 104 6.72 -2.44 -8.38
C THR A 104 6.73 -1.46 -9.55
N ASN A 105 6.84 -0.14 -9.29
CA ASN A 105 6.58 0.93 -10.25
C ASN A 105 5.18 0.84 -10.90
N HIS A 106 4.24 0.20 -10.21
CA HIS A 106 2.87 0.01 -10.67
C HIS A 106 1.88 0.44 -9.59
N SER A 107 0.80 1.10 -9.98
CA SER A 107 -0.26 1.47 -9.02
C SER A 107 -1.15 0.26 -8.75
N PRO A 108 -1.37 -0.11 -7.48
CA PRO A 108 -2.32 -1.16 -7.16
C PRO A 108 -3.73 -0.65 -7.43
N GLY A 109 -4.51 -1.14 -8.26
CA GLY A 109 -5.89 -0.68 -8.54
C GLY A 109 -6.71 -0.33 -7.27
N THR A 110 -8.00 -0.31 -7.33
CA THR A 110 -8.85 -0.10 -6.15
C THR A 110 -8.94 -1.42 -5.37
N LEU A 111 -8.27 -1.50 -4.24
CA LEU A 111 -8.27 -2.66 -3.34
C LEU A 111 -8.73 -2.25 -1.93
N PRO A 112 -9.39 -3.14 -1.18
CA PRO A 112 -9.63 -2.96 0.25
C PRO A 112 -8.32 -2.81 1.03
N LEU A 113 -8.39 -2.13 2.18
CA LEU A 113 -7.21 -1.82 3.01
C LEU A 113 -6.49 -3.07 3.51
N ASP A 114 -7.23 -4.09 3.92
CA ASP A 114 -6.72 -5.36 4.38
C ASP A 114 -6.01 -6.15 3.27
N GLU A 115 -6.55 -6.12 2.05
CA GLU A 115 -5.89 -6.71 0.88
C GLU A 115 -4.58 -5.99 0.54
N LEU A 116 -4.56 -4.65 0.56
CA LEU A 116 -3.34 -3.86 0.36
C LEU A 116 -2.29 -4.18 1.43
N GLY A 117 -2.72 -4.24 2.71
CA GLY A 117 -1.86 -4.66 3.81
C GLY A 117 -1.28 -6.06 3.60
N GLY A 118 -2.10 -7.00 3.11
CA GLY A 118 -1.66 -8.35 2.74
C GLY A 118 -0.59 -8.37 1.65
N LEU A 119 -0.74 -7.51 0.63
CA LEU A 119 0.22 -7.43 -0.48
C LEU A 119 1.60 -6.95 -0.06
N VAL A 120 1.69 -5.98 0.86
CA VAL A 120 2.97 -5.38 1.26
C VAL A 120 3.78 -6.25 2.23
N LYS A 121 3.16 -7.23 2.89
CA LYS A 121 3.84 -8.19 3.77
C LYS A 121 4.98 -8.95 3.08
N ARG A 122 4.94 -9.08 1.77
CA ARG A 122 6.03 -9.69 0.97
C ARG A 122 7.34 -8.91 0.99
N TYR A 123 7.28 -7.61 1.28
CA TYR A 123 8.46 -6.74 1.30
C TYR A 123 9.11 -6.64 2.68
N SER A 124 8.34 -6.81 3.75
CA SER A 124 8.81 -6.99 5.12
C SER A 124 7.76 -7.69 5.97
N ARG A 125 8.20 -8.65 6.79
CA ARG A 125 7.32 -9.33 7.76
C ARG A 125 6.81 -8.37 8.85
N GLU A 126 7.52 -7.28 9.12
CA GLU A 126 7.13 -6.27 10.09
C GLU A 126 5.76 -5.64 9.79
N PHE A 127 5.32 -5.63 8.52
CA PHE A 127 3.97 -5.20 8.19
C PHE A 127 2.86 -6.06 8.81
N ALA A 128 3.15 -7.30 9.20
CA ALA A 128 2.19 -8.14 9.89
C ALA A 128 1.96 -7.71 11.34
N GLU A 129 2.94 -7.03 11.95
CA GLU A 129 2.93 -6.58 13.34
C GLU A 129 2.37 -5.16 13.52
N ILE A 130 2.04 -4.46 12.44
CA ILE A 130 1.55 -3.07 12.49
C ILE A 130 0.17 -2.97 13.16
N PHE A 131 -0.73 -3.88 12.81
CA PHE A 131 -2.05 -3.98 13.40
C PHE A 131 -2.21 -5.39 13.97
N PRO A 132 -1.64 -5.67 15.14
CA PRO A 132 -1.79 -6.96 15.78
C PRO A 132 -3.27 -7.17 16.15
N CYS A 133 -3.74 -8.41 16.04
CA CYS A 133 -5.10 -8.81 16.39
C CYS A 133 -5.01 -9.92 17.46
N HIS A 134 -4.42 -9.59 18.60
CA HIS A 134 -4.20 -10.57 19.69
C HIS A 134 -5.48 -10.85 20.49
N ASP A 135 -6.43 -9.91 20.48
CA ASP A 135 -7.71 -10.04 21.15
C ASP A 135 -8.87 -9.47 20.29
N ASP A 136 -10.08 -9.68 20.76
CA ASP A 136 -11.29 -9.23 20.07
C ASP A 136 -11.35 -7.70 19.93
N PHE A 137 -10.83 -6.95 20.90
CA PHE A 137 -10.82 -5.48 20.86
C PHE A 137 -9.92 -4.98 19.73
N GLU A 138 -8.72 -5.54 19.57
CA GLU A 138 -7.78 -5.19 18.50
C GLU A 138 -8.33 -5.59 17.13
N ALA A 139 -8.87 -6.81 17.02
CA ALA A 139 -9.48 -7.32 15.79
C ALA A 139 -10.66 -6.45 15.33
N GLU A 140 -11.60 -6.14 16.23
CA GLU A 140 -12.73 -5.25 15.94
C GLU A 140 -12.29 -3.81 15.61
N SER A 141 -11.23 -3.31 16.27
CA SER A 141 -10.71 -1.97 16.02
C SER A 141 -10.08 -1.88 14.64
N TYR A 142 -9.34 -2.91 14.19
CA TYR A 142 -8.81 -2.99 12.84
C TYR A 142 -9.92 -3.14 11.78
N GLU A 143 -10.93 -3.97 12.05
CA GLU A 143 -12.09 -4.10 11.16
C GLU A 143 -12.82 -2.76 10.98
N LEU A 144 -13.02 -2.01 12.06
CA LEU A 144 -13.62 -0.67 12.02
C LEU A 144 -12.76 0.31 11.21
N LEU A 145 -11.44 0.24 11.33
CA LEU A 145 -10.51 1.03 10.50
C LEU A 145 -10.70 0.70 9.02
N CYS A 146 -10.73 -0.59 8.66
CA CYS A 146 -10.92 -1.04 7.28
C CYS A 146 -12.27 -0.58 6.68
N ARG A 147 -13.32 -0.53 7.50
CA ARG A 147 -14.68 -0.14 7.09
C ARG A 147 -14.98 1.36 7.20
N ALA A 148 -14.10 2.16 7.79
CA ALA A 148 -14.34 3.56 8.11
C ALA A 148 -14.87 4.43 6.94
N PRO A 149 -14.47 4.25 5.67
CA PRO A 149 -15.04 5.00 4.54
C PRO A 149 -16.52 4.70 4.26
N LYS A 150 -16.94 3.46 4.54
CA LYS A 150 -18.30 2.96 4.24
C LYS A 150 -19.27 3.10 5.42
N GLU A 151 -18.76 3.41 6.62
CA GLU A 151 -19.57 3.51 7.81
C GLU A 151 -20.57 4.67 7.73
N THR A 152 -21.84 4.36 7.97
CA THR A 152 -22.93 5.34 8.00
C THR A 152 -22.98 6.08 9.35
N ARG A 153 -23.82 7.13 9.45
CA ARG A 153 -24.03 7.85 10.71
C ARG A 153 -24.47 6.97 11.88
N ARG A 154 -25.10 5.82 11.62
CA ARG A 154 -25.57 4.87 12.66
C ARG A 154 -24.42 4.14 13.37
N GLY A 155 -23.22 4.08 12.77
CA GLY A 155 -22.04 3.44 13.37
C GLY A 155 -21.19 4.34 14.27
N VAL A 156 -21.58 5.60 14.52
CA VAL A 156 -20.76 6.59 15.25
C VAL A 156 -20.36 6.13 16.66
N PHE A 157 -21.22 5.42 17.37
CA PHE A 157 -20.98 4.96 18.74
C PHE A 157 -19.89 3.87 18.85
N ARG A 158 -19.45 3.29 17.74
CA ARG A 158 -18.36 2.30 17.72
C ARG A 158 -16.97 2.93 17.81
N TYR A 159 -16.83 4.21 17.46
CA TYR A 159 -15.55 4.92 17.47
C TYR A 159 -15.33 5.55 18.85
N THR A 160 -14.63 4.84 19.71
CA THR A 160 -14.24 5.33 21.04
C THR A 160 -12.82 5.91 20.99
N ARG A 161 -12.45 6.71 21.99
CA ARG A 161 -11.09 7.26 22.13
C ARG A 161 -10.04 6.15 22.20
N GLU A 162 -10.36 5.04 22.84
CA GLU A 162 -9.48 3.91 23.02
C GLU A 162 -9.19 3.21 21.68
N ARG A 163 -10.25 2.92 20.88
CA ARG A 163 -10.11 2.33 19.52
C ARG A 163 -9.34 3.23 18.60
N LEU A 164 -9.58 4.55 18.66
CA LEU A 164 -8.79 5.52 17.89
C LEU A 164 -7.33 5.53 18.33
N GLY A 165 -7.05 5.35 19.62
CA GLY A 165 -5.69 5.19 20.14
C GLY A 165 -4.96 4.00 19.53
N TYR A 166 -5.63 2.84 19.41
CA TYR A 166 -5.09 1.67 18.71
C TYR A 166 -4.83 1.97 17.24
N MET A 167 -5.81 2.49 16.51
CA MET A 167 -5.68 2.83 15.09
C MET A 167 -4.55 3.83 14.83
N LEU A 168 -4.42 4.86 15.68
CA LEU A 168 -3.38 5.87 15.58
C LEU A 168 -1.99 5.27 15.77
N ARG A 169 -1.78 4.47 16.82
CA ARG A 169 -0.48 3.80 17.05
C ARG A 169 -0.07 2.94 15.86
N GLY A 170 -1.00 2.13 15.33
CA GLY A 170 -0.73 1.32 14.14
C GLY A 170 -0.40 2.18 12.91
N THR A 171 -1.13 3.29 12.68
CA THR A 171 -0.86 4.19 11.55
C THR A 171 0.49 4.90 11.68
N GLU A 172 0.89 5.32 12.89
CA GLU A 172 2.22 5.89 13.14
C GLU A 172 3.35 4.87 12.93
N ALA A 173 3.18 3.64 13.42
CA ALA A 173 4.12 2.56 13.17
C ALA A 173 4.24 2.26 11.67
N LEU A 174 3.10 2.25 10.96
CA LEU A 174 3.06 2.07 9.51
C LEU A 174 3.80 3.18 8.76
N ARG A 175 3.66 4.45 9.20
CA ARG A 175 4.39 5.59 8.64
C ARG A 175 5.90 5.38 8.71
N VAL A 176 6.39 5.03 9.91
CA VAL A 176 7.83 4.82 10.16
C VAL A 176 8.37 3.67 9.31
N LEU A 177 7.66 2.54 9.30
CA LEU A 177 8.05 1.35 8.54
C LEU A 177 8.04 1.64 7.03
N THR A 178 6.99 2.31 6.53
CA THR A 178 6.89 2.72 5.11
C THR A 178 8.07 3.57 4.69
N GLN A 179 8.41 4.59 5.49
CA GLN A 179 9.54 5.48 5.18
C GLN A 179 10.85 4.70 5.08
N ARG A 180 11.13 3.82 6.06
CA ARG A 180 12.36 3.03 6.09
C ARG A 180 12.45 2.06 4.89
N ILE A 181 11.42 1.24 4.67
CA ILE A 181 11.41 0.24 3.59
C ILE A 181 11.49 0.88 2.21
N CYS A 182 10.83 2.02 2.02
CA CYS A 182 10.92 2.76 0.76
C CYS A 182 12.29 3.41 0.56
N ALA A 183 12.90 3.98 1.61
CA ALA A 183 14.23 4.55 1.54
C ALA A 183 15.30 3.49 1.19
N GLU A 184 15.22 2.31 1.81
CA GLU A 184 16.09 1.16 1.50
C GLU A 184 15.96 0.75 0.02
N ARG A 185 14.72 0.70 -0.49
CA ARG A 185 14.48 0.31 -1.89
C ARG A 185 14.95 1.36 -2.90
N ILE A 186 14.72 2.64 -2.63
CA ILE A 186 15.20 3.75 -3.46
C ILE A 186 16.73 3.79 -3.45
N GLY A 187 17.36 3.63 -2.26
CA GLY A 187 18.81 3.53 -2.14
C GLY A 187 19.39 2.40 -2.98
N PHE A 188 18.79 1.22 -2.95
CA PHE A 188 19.19 0.10 -3.80
C PHE A 188 19.14 0.44 -5.30
N TYR A 189 18.10 1.13 -5.77
CA TYR A 189 18.05 1.54 -7.17
C TYR A 189 19.08 2.61 -7.52
N THR A 190 19.38 3.51 -6.58
CA THR A 190 20.43 4.55 -6.76
C THR A 190 21.82 3.93 -6.93
N GLU A 191 22.12 2.84 -6.24
CA GLU A 191 23.39 2.12 -6.37
C GLU A 191 23.52 1.35 -7.69
N LEU A 192 22.40 1.02 -8.33
CA LEU A 192 22.38 0.28 -9.59
C LEU A 192 22.32 1.18 -10.83
N ALA A 193 21.92 2.45 -10.66
CA ALA A 193 21.75 3.43 -11.73
C ALA A 193 23.06 4.17 -12.02
#